data_8940d0eae3ce76b88d769b321da95231
#
_entry.id   8940d0eae3ce76b88d769b321da95231
#
_cell.length_a   1.000
_cell.length_b   1.000
_cell.length_c   1.000
_cell.angle_alpha   90.00
_cell.angle_beta   90.00
_cell.angle_gamma   90.00
#
_symmetry.space_group_name_H-M   'P 1'
#
loop_
_entity.id
_entity.type
_entity.pdbx_description
1 polymer ?
#
loop_
_entity_poly.entity_id
_entity_poly.type
_entity_poly.pdbx_seq_one_letter_code
_entity_poly.pdbx_strand_id
1 'polypeptide(L)'
;MDNTDILYLKRKLESIDWNADFEKADKENYEILDSLCEYIEKELSNNSKSEIIDVAILLLAENVGCAEDFERYEEKFVNRLVDKGLLSKERSELFYNNTHRRQG
;
A
#
# COMPACT_ATOMS: atom_id res chain seq x y z
N MET A 1 7.60 -12.31 10.33
CA MET A 1 7.96 -10.93 9.96
C MET A 1 7.51 -10.00 11.05
N ASP A 2 8.31 -9.04 11.34
CA ASP A 2 8.02 -8.10 12.40
C ASP A 2 7.77 -6.70 11.84
N ASN A 3 7.58 -5.74 12.75
CA ASN A 3 7.26 -4.36 12.38
C ASN A 3 8.42 -3.64 11.68
N THR A 4 9.61 -4.22 11.70
CA THR A 4 10.81 -3.61 11.13
C THR A 4 10.64 -3.35 9.63
N ASP A 5 10.04 -4.29 8.90
CA ASP A 5 9.83 -4.16 7.46
C ASP A 5 8.92 -2.97 7.12
N ILE A 6 7.85 -2.79 7.89
CA ILE A 6 6.93 -1.68 7.69
C ILE A 6 7.59 -0.35 8.02
N LEU A 7 8.34 -0.29 9.11
CA LEU A 7 9.07 0.91 9.49
C LEU A 7 10.11 1.29 8.43
N TYR A 8 10.80 0.29 7.88
CA TYR A 8 11.78 0.52 6.82
C TYR A 8 11.12 1.14 5.59
N LEU A 9 10.01 0.56 5.13
CA LEU A 9 9.28 1.06 3.96
C LEU A 9 8.71 2.46 4.21
N LYS A 10 8.19 2.70 5.40
CA LYS A 10 7.68 4.01 5.78
C LYS A 10 8.78 5.08 5.72
N ARG A 11 9.96 4.76 6.27
CA ARG A 11 11.09 5.68 6.24
C ARG A 11 11.55 5.97 4.82
N LYS A 12 11.55 4.96 3.96
CA LYS A 12 11.90 5.15 2.56
C LYS A 12 10.92 6.09 1.86
N LEU A 13 9.62 5.92 2.11
CA LEU A 13 8.60 6.81 1.56
C LEU A 13 8.80 8.25 2.03
N GLU A 14 9.08 8.44 3.32
CA GLU A 14 9.29 9.76 3.89
C GLU A 14 10.57 10.44 3.39
N SER A 15 11.55 9.65 2.94
CA SER A 15 12.84 10.18 2.47
C SER A 15 12.87 10.53 0.98
N ILE A 16 11.80 10.27 0.25
CA ILE A 16 11.73 10.60 -1.18
C ILE A 16 11.76 12.12 -1.35
N ASP A 17 12.70 12.60 -2.16
CA ASP A 17 12.82 14.03 -2.46
C ASP A 17 12.07 14.35 -3.75
N TRP A 18 10.82 14.77 -3.62
CA TRP A 18 9.96 15.08 -4.74
C TRP A 18 10.37 16.36 -5.48
N ASN A 19 11.19 17.19 -4.85
CA ASN A 19 11.60 18.48 -5.42
C ASN A 19 12.85 18.39 -6.27
N ALA A 20 13.70 17.39 -6.03
CA ALA A 20 14.97 17.27 -6.75
C ALA A 20 14.80 16.70 -8.15
N ASP A 21 14.08 15.56 -8.27
CA ASP A 21 13.85 14.88 -9.53
C ASP A 21 12.52 14.13 -9.42
N PHE A 22 11.48 14.73 -9.98
CA PHE A 22 10.12 14.17 -9.87
C PHE A 22 10.01 12.78 -10.48
N GLU A 23 10.60 12.56 -11.66
CA GLU A 23 10.50 11.25 -12.32
C GLU A 23 11.16 10.15 -11.49
N LYS A 24 12.32 10.45 -10.91
CA LYS A 24 13.03 9.51 -10.05
C LYS A 24 12.23 9.25 -8.77
N ALA A 25 11.70 10.29 -8.18
CA ALA A 25 10.89 10.17 -6.96
C ALA A 25 9.64 9.34 -7.20
N ASP A 26 8.96 9.58 -8.32
CA ASP A 26 7.77 8.84 -8.70
C ASP A 26 8.06 7.35 -8.87
N LYS A 27 9.17 7.03 -9.53
CA LYS A 27 9.61 5.65 -9.71
C LYS A 27 9.91 4.99 -8.36
N GLU A 28 10.64 5.68 -7.49
CA GLU A 28 10.95 5.17 -6.15
C GLU A 28 9.68 4.91 -5.35
N ASN A 29 8.71 5.82 -5.45
CA ASN A 29 7.43 5.69 -4.77
C ASN A 29 6.71 4.41 -5.21
N TYR A 30 6.62 4.17 -6.52
CA TYR A 30 5.97 2.95 -7.03
C TYR A 30 6.70 1.69 -6.59
N GLU A 31 8.03 1.69 -6.60
CA GLU A 31 8.79 0.53 -6.17
C GLU A 31 8.50 0.19 -4.71
N ILE A 32 8.42 1.21 -3.86
CA ILE A 32 8.13 1.02 -2.43
C ILE A 32 6.69 0.53 -2.24
N LEU A 33 5.73 1.13 -2.93
CA LEU A 33 4.33 0.73 -2.81
C LEU A 33 4.10 -0.69 -3.34
N ASP A 34 4.78 -1.06 -4.42
CA ASP A 34 4.71 -2.43 -4.94
C ASP A 34 5.28 -3.43 -3.94
N SER A 35 6.40 -3.09 -3.29
CA SER A 35 6.98 -3.92 -2.23
C SER A 35 6.02 -4.06 -1.06
N LEU A 36 5.30 -2.99 -0.73
CA LEU A 36 4.31 -3.01 0.34
C LEU A 36 3.15 -3.95 0.00
N CYS A 37 2.70 -3.94 -1.24
CA CYS A 37 1.65 -4.86 -1.70
C CYS A 37 2.10 -6.32 -1.58
N GLU A 38 3.34 -6.61 -1.96
CA GLU A 38 3.89 -7.96 -1.82
C GLU A 38 3.98 -8.38 -0.36
N TYR A 39 4.40 -7.46 0.51
CA TYR A 39 4.46 -7.72 1.94
C TYR A 39 3.08 -8.07 2.50
N ILE A 40 2.07 -7.29 2.14
CA ILE A 40 0.70 -7.50 2.62
C ILE A 40 0.18 -8.87 2.15
N GLU A 41 0.39 -9.20 0.89
CA GLU A 41 -0.05 -10.49 0.35
C GLU A 41 0.61 -11.65 1.10
N LYS A 42 1.91 -11.55 1.34
CA LYS A 42 2.66 -12.57 2.07
C LYS A 42 2.13 -12.74 3.49
N GLU A 43 1.89 -11.63 4.20
CA GLU A 43 1.36 -11.68 5.56
C GLU A 43 -0.05 -12.27 5.60
N LEU A 44 -0.90 -11.90 4.65
CA LEU A 44 -2.26 -12.45 4.55
C LEU A 44 -2.23 -13.96 4.36
N SER A 45 -1.25 -14.47 3.61
CA SER A 45 -1.10 -15.90 3.38
C SER A 45 -0.55 -16.65 4.58
N ASN A 46 0.25 -15.99 5.42
CA ASN A 46 0.90 -16.60 6.57
C ASN A 46 0.14 -16.41 7.88
N ASN A 47 -0.39 -15.21 8.12
CA ASN A 47 -1.12 -14.90 9.34
C ASN A 47 -2.14 -13.79 9.07
N SER A 48 -3.30 -14.17 8.54
CA SER A 48 -4.33 -13.24 8.12
C SER A 48 -4.92 -12.40 9.25
N LYS A 49 -4.66 -12.75 10.50
CA LYS A 49 -5.18 -12.01 11.66
C LYS A 49 -4.18 -11.01 12.22
N SER A 50 -3.01 -10.90 11.64
CA SER A 50 -1.97 -9.99 12.12
C SER A 50 -2.41 -8.52 11.97
N GLU A 51 -2.27 -7.75 13.04
CA GLU A 51 -2.61 -6.33 13.04
C GLU A 51 -1.67 -5.51 12.17
N ILE A 52 -0.47 -6.01 11.92
CA ILE A 52 0.49 -5.30 11.06
C ILE A 52 -0.04 -5.18 9.63
N ILE A 53 -0.91 -6.09 9.21
CA ILE A 53 -1.56 -6.01 7.91
C ILE A 53 -2.38 -4.73 7.78
N ASP A 54 -3.14 -4.38 8.81
CA ASP A 54 -3.94 -3.17 8.81
C ASP A 54 -3.08 -1.91 8.73
N VAL A 55 -1.97 -1.90 9.47
CA VAL A 55 -1.00 -0.80 9.42
C VAL A 55 -0.43 -0.66 8.01
N ALA A 56 -0.07 -1.77 7.39
CA ALA A 56 0.48 -1.78 6.04
C ALA A 56 -0.52 -1.28 5.00
N ILE A 57 -1.78 -1.69 5.12
CA ILE A 57 -2.85 -1.23 4.23
C ILE A 57 -3.05 0.28 4.36
N LEU A 58 -3.05 0.80 5.58
CA LEU A 58 -3.14 2.25 5.81
C LEU A 58 -1.99 3.00 5.16
N LEU A 59 -0.78 2.48 5.32
CA LEU A 59 0.41 3.10 4.73
C LEU A 59 0.29 3.14 3.21
N LEU A 60 -0.14 2.05 2.59
CA LEU A 60 -0.37 1.98 1.15
C LEU A 60 -1.42 3.02 0.73
N ALA A 61 -2.57 3.02 1.38
CA ALA A 61 -3.69 3.88 1.03
C ALA A 61 -3.32 5.36 1.14
N GLU A 62 -2.63 5.75 2.20
CA GLU A 62 -2.22 7.13 2.43
C GLU A 62 -1.28 7.66 1.35
N ASN A 63 -0.61 6.77 0.64
CA ASN A 63 0.32 7.16 -0.43
C ASN A 63 -0.27 7.03 -1.83
N VAL A 64 -1.56 6.71 -1.95
CA VAL A 64 -2.29 6.70 -3.21
C VAL A 64 -2.98 8.06 -3.36
N GLY A 65 -2.35 8.97 -4.13
CA GLY A 65 -2.72 10.36 -4.14
C GLY A 65 -3.46 10.88 -5.37
N CYS A 66 -3.54 10.11 -6.44
CA CYS A 66 -4.22 10.56 -7.66
C CYS A 66 -5.03 9.44 -8.27
N ALA A 67 -5.88 9.79 -9.26
CA ALA A 67 -6.76 8.83 -9.91
C ALA A 67 -5.99 7.69 -10.59
N GLU A 68 -4.87 8.01 -11.22
CA GLU A 68 -4.03 7.02 -11.89
C GLU A 68 -3.46 6.01 -10.89
N ASP A 69 -2.94 6.51 -9.76
CA ASP A 69 -2.41 5.65 -8.70
C ASP A 69 -3.53 4.82 -8.09
N PHE A 70 -4.69 5.40 -7.89
CA PHE A 70 -5.83 4.69 -7.34
C PHE A 70 -6.21 3.50 -8.22
N GLU A 71 -6.33 3.71 -9.54
CA GLU A 71 -6.66 2.64 -10.47
C GLU A 71 -5.60 1.54 -10.48
N ARG A 72 -4.33 1.94 -10.43
CA ARG A 72 -3.21 1.01 -10.40
C ARG A 72 -3.29 0.08 -9.18
N TYR A 73 -3.50 0.64 -8.00
CA TYR A 73 -3.50 -0.16 -6.77
C TYR A 73 -4.84 -0.81 -6.48
N GLU A 74 -5.93 -0.30 -7.02
CA GLU A 74 -7.19 -1.03 -7.01
C GLU A 74 -7.00 -2.35 -7.75
N GLU A 75 -6.38 -2.32 -8.91
CA GLU A 75 -6.14 -3.53 -9.71
C GLU A 75 -5.08 -4.43 -9.10
N LYS A 76 -3.92 -3.88 -8.76
CA LYS A 76 -2.77 -4.66 -8.28
C LYS A 76 -2.94 -5.18 -6.86
N PHE A 77 -3.71 -4.50 -6.05
CA PHE A 77 -3.86 -4.83 -4.64
C PHE A 77 -5.25 -5.37 -4.32
N VAL A 78 -6.28 -4.54 -4.43
CA VAL A 78 -7.63 -4.92 -4.00
C VAL A 78 -8.17 -6.07 -4.82
N ASN A 79 -8.28 -5.89 -6.13
CA ASN A 79 -8.91 -6.89 -7.00
C ASN A 79 -8.12 -8.19 -7.01
N ARG A 80 -6.80 -8.09 -7.04
CA ARG A 80 -5.95 -9.27 -7.00
C ARG A 80 -6.16 -10.09 -5.73
N LEU A 81 -6.21 -9.46 -4.58
CA LEU A 81 -6.33 -10.16 -3.31
C LEU A 81 -7.76 -10.61 -3.04
N VAL A 82 -8.75 -9.87 -3.50
CA VAL A 82 -10.14 -10.32 -3.43
C VAL A 82 -10.33 -11.58 -4.27
N ASP A 83 -9.77 -11.61 -5.48
CA ASP A 83 -9.84 -12.79 -6.35
C ASP A 83 -9.18 -14.00 -5.73
N LYS A 84 -8.15 -13.80 -4.93
CA LYS A 84 -7.48 -14.89 -4.22
C LYS A 84 -8.15 -15.27 -2.91
N GLY A 85 -9.21 -14.56 -2.53
CA GLY A 85 -9.91 -14.81 -1.27
C GLY A 85 -9.13 -14.41 -0.04
N LEU A 86 -8.15 -13.52 -0.18
CA LEU A 86 -7.28 -13.10 0.92
C LEU A 86 -7.70 -11.80 1.58
N LEU A 87 -8.41 -10.92 0.89
CA LEU A 87 -8.76 -9.60 1.40
C LEU A 87 -10.21 -9.56 1.85
N SER A 88 -10.43 -9.27 3.12
CA SER A 88 -11.78 -9.15 3.68
C SER A 88 -12.43 -7.83 3.25
N LYS A 89 -13.75 -7.75 3.43
CA LYS A 89 -14.51 -6.54 3.15
C LYS A 89 -14.00 -5.37 3.99
N GLU A 90 -13.75 -5.61 5.26
CA GLU A 90 -13.28 -4.58 6.20
C GLU A 90 -11.93 -4.02 5.76
N ARG A 91 -11.02 -4.88 5.31
CA ARG A 91 -9.72 -4.45 4.84
C ARG A 91 -9.79 -3.74 3.49
N SER A 92 -10.69 -4.16 2.60
CA SER A 92 -10.94 -3.42 1.36
C SER A 92 -11.44 -2.01 1.67
N GLU A 93 -12.37 -1.88 2.60
CA GLU A 93 -12.89 -0.58 3.01
C GLU A 93 -11.81 0.28 3.65
N LEU A 94 -10.91 -0.34 4.42
CA LEU A 94 -9.78 0.36 5.03
C LEU A 94 -8.92 1.03 3.96
N PHE A 95 -8.65 0.34 2.87
CA PHE A 95 -7.93 0.90 1.74
C PHE A 95 -8.70 2.06 1.10
N TYR A 96 -9.95 1.81 0.69
CA TYR A 96 -10.74 2.81 -0.02
C TYR A 96 -10.98 4.08 0.80
N ASN A 97 -11.22 3.93 2.10
CA ASN A 97 -11.54 5.07 2.96
C ASN A 97 -10.33 5.95 3.27
N ASN A 98 -9.12 5.45 3.05
CA ASN A 98 -7.90 6.17 3.40
C ASN A 98 -7.08 6.66 2.21
N THR A 99 -7.54 6.42 0.99
CA THR A 99 -6.87 6.99 -0.18
C THR A 99 -7.22 8.46 -0.32
N HIS A 100 -6.27 9.25 -0.83
CA HIS A 100 -6.49 10.68 -1.02
C HIS A 100 -7.52 10.98 -2.10
N ARG A 101 -7.71 10.09 -3.05
CA ARG A 101 -8.72 10.26 -4.10
C ARG A 101 -10.11 10.43 -3.53
N ARG A 102 -10.42 9.73 -2.43
CA ARG A 102 -11.74 9.78 -1.80
C ARG A 102 -12.04 11.15 -1.21
N GLN A 103 -11.01 11.89 -0.85
CA GLN A 103 -11.14 13.21 -0.22
C GLN A 103 -11.23 14.34 -1.23
N GLY A 104 -10.97 14.04 -2.48
CA GLY A 104 -10.94 15.04 -3.55
C GLY A 104 -12.30 15.43 -4.13
#